data_f785dec29651c4f7b45fee9927c8985a
#
_entry.id   f785dec29651c4f7b45fee9927c8985a
#
_cell.length_a   1.000
_cell.length_b   1.000
_cell.length_c   1.000
_cell.angle_alpha   90.00
_cell.angle_beta   90.00
_cell.angle_gamma   90.00
#
_symmetry.space_group_name_H-M   'P 1'
#
loop_
_entity.id
_entity.type
_entity.pdbx_description
1 polymer ?
#
loop_
_entity_poly.entity_id
_entity_poly.type
_entity_poly.pdbx_seq_one_letter_code
_entity_poly.pdbx_strand_id
1 'polypeptide(L)'
;MTGADGSGDEEGWAPENDAPEGWPVPLRGVTESVIATKGPNDLWNMAALGIHAGDPVTARTYGNTRTRRNFERRGAGVVQFVADPRTFVDAALSIREESEPVLPSADAWVEVEAEQVGGHEEDGTTIREWELTPGESEVVRERPTTINRGFGAVVE
;
A
#
# COMPACT_ATOMS: atom_id res chain seq x y z
N MET A 1 11.93 -18.14 31.10
CA MET A 1 11.79 -17.62 30.63
C MET A 1 11.95 -17.23 30.33
N THR A 2 11.80 -16.98 30.56
CA THR A 2 11.78 -16.37 30.18
C THR A 2 11.94 -15.80 29.67
N GLY A 3 11.99 -15.78 29.63
CA GLY A 3 12.11 -15.17 29.03
C GLY A 3 11.88 -14.55 28.69
N ALA A 4 11.43 -14.39 28.86
CA ALA A 4 11.09 -13.86 28.49
C ALA A 4 11.30 -13.00 28.37
N ASP A 5 11.31 -12.92 28.74
CA ASP A 5 11.47 -12.19 28.59
C ASP A 5 12.11 -11.47 28.06
N GLY A 6 12.27 -11.66 28.52
CA GLY A 6 13.14 -10.55 28.22
C GLY A 6 13.14 -10.09 26.83
N SER A 7 12.64 -10.79 26.15
CA SER A 7 12.56 -10.47 24.74
C SER A 7 11.82 -9.20 24.48
N GLY A 8 11.02 -8.76 25.39
CA GLY A 8 10.22 -7.60 25.12
C GLY A 8 11.00 -6.41 24.66
N ASP A 9 12.19 -6.28 25.11
CA ASP A 9 12.97 -5.11 24.80
C ASP A 9 13.41 -5.07 23.37
N GLU A 10 13.84 -6.19 22.86
CA GLU A 10 14.34 -6.19 21.53
C GLU A 10 13.27 -5.99 20.53
N GLU A 11 12.08 -6.35 20.88
CA GLU A 11 11.02 -6.21 19.93
C GLU A 11 10.84 -4.79 19.50
N GLY A 12 11.10 -3.87 20.39
CA GLY A 12 10.83 -2.48 20.09
C GLY A 12 11.65 -1.94 18.95
N TRP A 13 12.75 -2.61 18.62
CA TRP A 13 13.56 -2.02 17.60
C TRP A 13 13.99 -3.02 16.54
N ALA A 14 13.23 -4.01 16.30
CA ALA A 14 13.55 -4.98 15.26
C ALA A 14 12.73 -4.65 14.00
N PRO A 15 12.97 -3.52 13.38
CA PRO A 15 12.09 -3.04 12.33
C PRO A 15 12.12 -3.87 11.07
N GLU A 16 13.24 -4.50 10.79
CA GLU A 16 13.33 -5.24 9.55
C GLU A 16 12.42 -6.45 9.53
N ASN A 17 11.91 -6.82 10.68
CA ASN A 17 11.06 -7.99 10.77
C ASN A 17 9.61 -7.63 10.98
N ASP A 18 9.25 -6.38 10.76
CA ASP A 18 7.89 -5.93 11.03
C ASP A 18 6.95 -6.10 9.87
N ALA A 19 7.31 -6.87 8.85
CA ALA A 19 6.40 -7.14 7.75
C ALA A 19 5.26 -8.00 8.27
N PRO A 20 4.00 -7.56 8.12
CA PRO A 20 2.88 -8.40 8.50
C PRO A 20 2.85 -9.64 7.61
N GLU A 21 2.16 -10.67 8.09
CA GLU A 21 2.11 -11.91 7.34
C GLU A 21 1.55 -11.66 5.95
N GLY A 22 2.28 -12.13 4.94
CA GLY A 22 1.87 -11.98 3.55
C GLY A 22 2.35 -10.72 2.88
N TRP A 23 2.88 -9.76 3.62
CA TRP A 23 3.35 -8.50 3.05
C TRP A 23 4.86 -8.58 2.84
N PRO A 24 5.34 -8.09 1.69
CA PRO A 24 6.76 -8.23 1.35
C PRO A 24 7.67 -7.23 2.03
N VAL A 25 7.12 -6.20 2.69
CA VAL A 25 7.92 -5.16 3.33
C VAL A 25 7.31 -4.84 4.69
N PRO A 26 8.11 -4.30 5.61
CA PRO A 26 7.56 -3.83 6.87
C PRO A 26 6.62 -2.65 6.65
N LEU A 27 5.56 -2.60 7.46
CA LEU A 27 4.59 -1.52 7.39
C LEU A 27 4.54 -0.81 8.73
N ARG A 28 4.63 0.52 8.71
CA ARG A 28 4.55 1.32 9.91
C ARG A 28 3.76 2.58 9.63
N GLY A 29 2.82 2.88 10.52
CA GLY A 29 1.98 4.05 10.31
C GLY A 29 1.36 4.01 8.93
N VAL A 30 1.61 5.02 8.12
CA VAL A 30 1.13 5.05 6.74
C VAL A 30 2.32 4.93 5.81
N THR A 31 2.38 3.85 5.06
CA THR A 31 3.42 3.62 4.08
C THR A 31 2.86 3.95 2.70
N GLU A 32 3.56 4.79 1.96
CA GLU A 32 3.10 5.16 0.63
C GLU A 32 3.41 4.05 -0.37
N SER A 33 2.48 3.85 -1.28
CA SER A 33 2.61 2.82 -2.30
C SER A 33 1.97 3.29 -3.59
N VAL A 34 2.22 2.54 -4.66
CA VAL A 34 1.47 2.69 -5.89
C VAL A 34 0.54 1.50 -6.00
N ILE A 35 -0.74 1.77 -6.20
CA ILE A 35 -1.73 0.71 -6.36
C ILE A 35 -2.08 0.60 -7.84
N ALA A 36 -2.01 -0.62 -8.35
CA ALA A 36 -2.47 -0.91 -9.70
C ALA A 36 -3.82 -1.58 -9.61
N THR A 37 -4.84 -1.00 -10.23
CA THR A 37 -6.16 -1.60 -10.27
C THR A 37 -6.61 -1.70 -11.72
N LYS A 38 -7.26 -2.81 -12.06
CA LYS A 38 -7.64 -3.07 -13.44
C LYS A 38 -8.98 -2.39 -13.75
N GLY A 39 -8.96 -1.57 -14.79
CA GLY A 39 -10.15 -0.86 -15.21
C GLY A 39 -11.02 -1.67 -16.14
N PRO A 40 -12.14 -1.09 -16.54
CA PRO A 40 -13.06 -1.78 -17.48
C PRO A 40 -12.45 -1.96 -18.86
N ASN A 41 -11.42 -1.19 -19.19
CA ASN A 41 -10.73 -1.29 -20.48
C ASN A 41 -9.58 -2.29 -20.43
N ASP A 42 -9.47 -3.06 -19.34
CA ASP A 42 -8.42 -4.05 -19.13
C ASP A 42 -7.02 -3.47 -19.00
N LEU A 43 -6.91 -2.17 -18.82
CA LEU A 43 -5.63 -1.54 -18.50
C LEU A 43 -5.53 -1.33 -17.00
N TRP A 44 -4.29 -1.31 -16.50
CA TRP A 44 -4.05 -1.14 -15.07
C TRP A 44 -3.85 0.34 -14.77
N ASN A 45 -4.72 0.87 -13.93
CA ASN A 45 -4.63 2.24 -13.48
C ASN A 45 -3.65 2.33 -12.32
N MET A 46 -2.67 3.21 -12.42
CA MET A 46 -1.67 3.42 -11.36
C MET A 46 -2.04 4.66 -10.57
N ALA A 47 -2.02 4.53 -9.25
CA ALA A 47 -2.36 5.66 -8.38
C ALA A 47 -1.60 5.51 -7.08
N ALA A 48 -1.42 6.63 -6.38
CA ALA A 48 -0.83 6.60 -5.05
C ALA A 48 -1.84 6.06 -4.04
N LEU A 49 -1.37 5.27 -3.10
CA LEU A 49 -2.25 4.73 -2.06
C LEU A 49 -1.44 4.59 -0.77
N GLY A 50 -1.92 5.21 0.31
CA GLY A 50 -1.30 5.03 1.61
C GLY A 50 -1.79 3.75 2.25
N ILE A 51 -0.85 2.94 2.72
CA ILE A 51 -1.16 1.67 3.35
C ILE A 51 -1.03 1.87 4.85
N HIS A 52 -2.12 1.64 5.57
CA HIS A 52 -2.15 1.82 7.02
C HIS A 52 -1.81 0.51 7.70
N ALA A 53 -0.72 0.54 8.47
CA ALA A 53 -0.32 -0.64 9.22
C ALA A 53 -1.40 -1.01 10.22
N GLY A 54 -1.54 -2.30 10.47
CA GLY A 54 -2.54 -2.79 11.40
C GLY A 54 -2.84 -4.24 11.15
N ASP A 55 -3.76 -4.75 11.91
CA ASP A 55 -4.25 -6.11 11.79
C ASP A 55 -5.77 -6.02 11.89
N PRO A 56 -6.42 -5.89 10.74
CA PRO A 56 -5.90 -6.01 9.37
C PRO A 56 -5.25 -4.73 8.85
N VAL A 57 -4.50 -4.88 7.77
CA VAL A 57 -3.96 -3.75 7.03
C VAL A 57 -5.10 -3.09 6.26
N THR A 58 -5.12 -1.77 6.24
CA THR A 58 -6.20 -1.04 5.58
C THR A 58 -5.65 0.07 4.70
N ALA A 59 -6.54 0.61 3.87
CA ALA A 59 -6.24 1.77 3.04
C ALA A 59 -7.50 2.61 2.92
N ARG A 60 -7.34 3.87 2.52
CA ARG A 60 -8.48 4.76 2.34
C ARG A 60 -8.46 5.36 0.96
N THR A 61 -9.64 5.46 0.37
CA THR A 61 -9.81 6.18 -0.89
C THR A 61 -10.59 7.45 -0.61
N TYR A 62 -10.20 8.52 -1.30
CA TYR A 62 -10.78 9.84 -1.10
C TYR A 62 -11.47 10.28 -2.38
N GLY A 63 -12.79 10.37 -2.33
CA GLY A 63 -13.57 10.80 -3.48
C GLY A 63 -13.80 9.69 -4.48
N ASN A 64 -14.27 10.10 -5.66
CA ASN A 64 -14.68 9.15 -6.69
C ASN A 64 -13.53 8.92 -7.67
N THR A 65 -12.52 8.20 -7.21
CA THR A 65 -11.32 7.94 -8.01
C THR A 65 -11.47 6.66 -8.80
N ARG A 66 -10.55 6.48 -9.76
CA ARG A 66 -10.51 5.23 -10.51
C ARG A 66 -10.18 4.05 -9.60
N THR A 67 -9.29 4.26 -8.63
CA THR A 67 -8.95 3.22 -7.67
C THR A 67 -10.20 2.75 -6.94
N ARG A 68 -11.01 3.70 -6.44
CA ARG A 68 -12.21 3.33 -5.73
C ARG A 68 -13.17 2.57 -6.63
N ARG A 69 -13.39 3.05 -7.84
CA ARG A 69 -14.32 2.39 -8.76
C ARG A 69 -13.86 1.00 -9.13
N ASN A 70 -12.55 0.84 -9.29
CA ASN A 70 -12.00 -0.48 -9.65
C ASN A 70 -12.05 -1.43 -8.47
N PHE A 71 -11.83 -0.92 -7.25
CA PHE A 71 -12.02 -1.72 -6.05
C PHE A 71 -13.49 -2.19 -5.95
N GLU A 72 -14.42 -1.28 -6.21
CA GLU A 72 -15.84 -1.65 -6.15
C GLU A 72 -16.20 -2.68 -7.19
N ARG A 73 -15.60 -2.58 -8.38
CA ARG A 73 -15.94 -3.47 -9.47
C ARG A 73 -15.28 -4.83 -9.34
N ARG A 74 -14.02 -4.85 -8.94
CA ARG A 74 -13.26 -6.10 -8.96
C ARG A 74 -12.78 -6.56 -7.59
N GLY A 75 -12.70 -5.67 -6.62
CA GLY A 75 -12.27 -6.03 -5.26
C GLY A 75 -10.84 -6.50 -5.17
N ALA A 76 -9.97 -6.00 -6.05
CA ALA A 76 -8.59 -6.50 -6.08
C ALA A 76 -7.67 -5.48 -6.71
N GLY A 77 -6.38 -5.63 -6.40
CA GLY A 77 -5.35 -4.78 -6.98
C GLY A 77 -3.98 -5.32 -6.66
N VAL A 78 -2.96 -4.59 -7.11
CA VAL A 78 -1.57 -4.94 -6.81
C VAL A 78 -0.93 -3.73 -6.17
N VAL A 79 -0.52 -3.89 -4.91
CA VAL A 79 0.19 -2.85 -4.17
C VAL A 79 1.67 -3.02 -4.45
N GLN A 80 2.33 -1.92 -4.83
CA GLN A 80 3.75 -2.01 -5.13
C GLN A 80 4.50 -0.87 -4.47
N PHE A 81 5.71 -1.18 -4.03
CA PHE A 81 6.55 -0.26 -3.28
C PHE A 81 7.71 0.14 -4.18
N VAL A 82 7.84 1.46 -4.36
CA VAL A 82 8.85 2.01 -5.25
C VAL A 82 9.73 2.92 -4.42
N ALA A 83 11.04 2.86 -4.68
CA ALA A 83 11.97 3.73 -3.97
C ALA A 83 12.09 5.09 -4.63
N ASP A 84 11.83 5.16 -5.92
CA ASP A 84 12.03 6.40 -6.69
C ASP A 84 10.86 7.35 -6.42
N PRO A 85 11.11 8.49 -5.77
CA PRO A 85 10.02 9.44 -5.50
C PRO A 85 9.34 9.95 -6.76
N ARG A 86 10.04 9.99 -7.88
CA ARG A 86 9.42 10.47 -9.12
C ARG A 86 8.34 9.54 -9.61
N THR A 87 8.59 8.24 -9.50
CA THR A 87 7.57 7.26 -9.87
C THR A 87 6.33 7.43 -9.00
N PHE A 88 6.55 7.62 -7.70
CA PHE A 88 5.44 7.80 -6.79
C PHE A 88 4.67 9.08 -7.09
N VAL A 89 5.38 10.18 -7.32
CA VAL A 89 4.73 11.46 -7.60
C VAL A 89 3.95 11.40 -8.90
N ASP A 90 4.50 10.72 -9.90
CA ASP A 90 3.81 10.58 -11.18
C ASP A 90 2.49 9.84 -11.01
N ALA A 91 2.51 8.78 -10.22
CA ALA A 91 1.28 8.02 -9.95
C ALA A 91 0.28 8.85 -9.15
N ALA A 92 0.78 9.75 -8.30
CA ALA A 92 -0.10 10.56 -7.46
C ALA A 92 -0.76 11.69 -8.22
N LEU A 93 -0.07 12.24 -9.22
CA LEU A 93 -0.50 13.49 -9.83
C LEU A 93 -0.99 13.36 -11.26
N SER A 94 -0.85 12.20 -11.88
CA SER A 94 -1.27 12.06 -13.26
C SER A 94 -2.09 10.79 -13.44
N ILE A 95 -2.84 10.76 -14.53
CA ILE A 95 -3.56 9.55 -14.92
C ILE A 95 -2.59 8.70 -15.70
N ARG A 96 -2.36 7.49 -15.20
CA ARG A 96 -1.38 6.60 -15.80
C ARG A 96 -1.98 5.20 -15.91
N GLU A 97 -2.00 4.69 -17.13
CA GLU A 97 -2.50 3.34 -17.40
C GLU A 97 -1.42 2.51 -18.05
N GLU A 98 -1.32 1.25 -17.64
CA GLU A 98 -0.29 0.34 -18.12
C GLU A 98 -0.94 -0.97 -18.51
N SER A 99 -0.26 -1.69 -19.41
CA SER A 99 -0.75 -3.01 -19.79
C SER A 99 -0.41 -4.08 -18.76
N GLU A 100 0.57 -3.81 -17.89
CA GLU A 100 1.00 -4.75 -16.87
C GLU A 100 0.83 -4.11 -15.50
N PRO A 101 0.53 -4.92 -14.48
CA PRO A 101 0.26 -4.33 -13.15
C PRO A 101 1.50 -3.90 -12.39
N VAL A 102 2.66 -4.52 -12.62
CA VAL A 102 3.85 -4.21 -11.84
C VAL A 102 4.77 -3.34 -12.66
N LEU A 103 5.12 -2.18 -12.10
CA LEU A 103 6.02 -1.25 -12.78
C LEU A 103 7.44 -1.80 -12.76
N PRO A 104 8.22 -1.52 -13.83
CA PRO A 104 9.62 -1.97 -13.83
C PRO A 104 10.44 -1.44 -12.68
N SER A 105 10.04 -0.31 -12.11
CA SER A 105 10.76 0.31 -11.01
C SER A 105 10.32 -0.20 -9.64
N ALA A 106 9.37 -1.12 -9.57
CA ALA A 106 8.89 -1.62 -8.29
C ALA A 106 9.96 -2.47 -7.63
N ASP A 107 10.18 -2.23 -6.33
CA ASP A 107 11.11 -3.03 -5.55
C ASP A 107 10.43 -4.25 -4.97
N ALA A 108 9.14 -4.16 -4.72
CA ALA A 108 8.36 -5.27 -4.17
C ALA A 108 6.91 -5.04 -4.54
N TRP A 109 6.14 -6.13 -4.61
CA TRP A 109 4.71 -6.01 -4.91
C TRP A 109 3.95 -7.12 -4.19
N VAL A 110 2.66 -6.87 -3.97
CA VAL A 110 1.77 -7.86 -3.36
C VAL A 110 0.38 -7.69 -3.96
N GLU A 111 -0.21 -8.81 -4.36
CA GLU A 111 -1.61 -8.81 -4.77
C GLU A 111 -2.48 -8.71 -3.55
N VAL A 112 -3.55 -7.93 -3.64
CA VAL A 112 -4.45 -7.75 -2.52
C VAL A 112 -5.89 -7.89 -2.98
N GLU A 113 -6.71 -8.41 -2.07
CA GLU A 113 -8.15 -8.28 -2.17
C GLU A 113 -8.56 -7.10 -1.30
N ALA A 114 -9.46 -6.29 -1.82
CA ALA A 114 -9.90 -5.07 -1.12
C ALA A 114 -11.39 -5.17 -0.83
N GLU A 115 -11.74 -5.07 0.44
CA GLU A 115 -13.12 -5.13 0.88
C GLU A 115 -13.43 -3.88 1.67
N GLN A 116 -14.52 -3.21 1.30
CA GLN A 116 -14.90 -1.99 2.02
C GLN A 116 -15.40 -2.36 3.40
N VAL A 117 -14.80 -1.74 4.41
CA VAL A 117 -15.16 -2.01 5.80
C VAL A 117 -15.70 -0.78 6.51
N GLY A 118 -15.67 0.39 5.88
CA GLY A 118 -16.17 1.58 6.51
C GLY A 118 -16.12 2.76 5.57
N GLY A 119 -16.49 3.90 6.10
CA GLY A 119 -16.44 5.13 5.32
C GLY A 119 -17.21 6.23 6.01
N HIS A 120 -16.95 7.45 5.55
CA HIS A 120 -17.66 8.62 6.06
C HIS A 120 -17.43 9.75 5.09
N GLU A 121 -18.13 10.87 5.32
CA GLU A 121 -17.92 12.06 4.52
C GLU A 121 -17.22 13.10 5.34
N GLU A 122 -16.31 13.82 4.69
CA GLU A 122 -15.54 14.85 5.36
C GLU A 122 -15.38 16.00 4.37
N ASP A 123 -15.96 17.16 4.71
CA ASP A 123 -15.85 18.35 3.87
C ASP A 123 -16.30 18.08 2.43
N GLY A 124 -17.37 17.30 2.28
CA GLY A 124 -17.92 17.02 0.96
C GLY A 124 -17.20 15.91 0.21
N THR A 125 -16.17 15.32 0.81
CA THR A 125 -15.44 14.23 0.18
C THR A 125 -15.84 12.92 0.84
N THR A 126 -16.19 11.93 0.02
CA THR A 126 -16.51 10.59 0.52
C THR A 126 -15.22 9.84 0.74
N ILE A 127 -14.99 9.42 1.98
CA ILE A 127 -13.82 8.63 2.33
C ILE A 127 -14.30 7.21 2.57
N ARG A 128 -13.63 6.24 1.93
CA ARG A 128 -13.94 4.84 2.13
C ARG A 128 -12.73 4.11 2.65
N GLU A 129 -12.99 3.23 3.59
CA GLU A 129 -11.93 2.44 4.21
C GLU A 129 -12.02 1.01 3.69
N TRP A 130 -10.87 0.49 3.27
CA TRP A 130 -10.78 -0.83 2.65
C TRP A 130 -9.84 -1.70 3.46
N GLU A 131 -10.26 -2.92 3.71
CA GLU A 131 -9.38 -3.92 4.31
C GLU A 131 -8.66 -4.64 3.18
N LEU A 132 -7.33 -4.77 3.31
CA LEU A 132 -6.51 -5.36 2.26
C LEU A 132 -6.00 -6.70 2.73
N THR A 133 -6.34 -7.75 2.00
CA THR A 133 -5.89 -9.11 2.30
C THR A 133 -4.83 -9.49 1.29
N PRO A 134 -3.59 -9.76 1.73
CA PRO A 134 -2.50 -10.06 0.79
C PRO A 134 -2.61 -11.45 0.19
N GLY A 135 -2.24 -11.55 -1.08
CA GLY A 135 -2.11 -12.80 -1.79
C GLY A 135 -0.66 -13.04 -2.17
N GLU A 136 -0.43 -13.28 -3.46
CA GLU A 136 0.94 -13.49 -3.94
C GLU A 136 1.76 -12.22 -3.81
N SER A 137 3.06 -12.38 -3.52
CA SER A 137 3.95 -11.25 -3.40
C SER A 137 5.35 -11.64 -3.84
N GLU A 138 6.16 -10.60 -4.11
CA GLU A 138 7.54 -10.83 -4.52
C GLU A 138 8.37 -9.62 -4.13
N VAL A 139 9.58 -9.88 -3.62
CA VAL A 139 10.59 -8.85 -3.44
C VAL A 139 11.48 -8.91 -4.67
N VAL A 140 11.40 -7.85 -5.50
CA VAL A 140 12.11 -7.82 -6.77
C VAL A 140 13.57 -7.44 -6.58
N ARG A 141 13.82 -6.50 -5.66
CA ARG A 141 15.17 -6.05 -5.38
C ARG A 141 15.49 -6.29 -3.92
N GLU A 142 16.74 -6.68 -3.67
CA GLU A 142 17.16 -6.89 -2.31
C GLU A 142 17.06 -5.61 -1.52
N ARG A 143 16.57 -5.74 -0.30
CA ARG A 143 16.43 -4.63 0.64
C ARG A 143 15.60 -3.51 0.05
N PRO A 144 14.34 -3.79 -0.28
CA PRO A 144 13.47 -2.74 -0.76
C PRO A 144 13.27 -1.69 0.32
N THR A 145 13.14 -0.45 -0.11
CA THR A 145 12.84 0.65 0.79
C THR A 145 11.43 1.10 0.54
N THR A 146 10.85 1.75 1.55
CA THR A 146 9.50 2.26 1.43
C THR A 146 9.50 3.74 1.72
N ILE A 147 8.47 4.41 1.20
CA ILE A 147 8.24 5.82 1.48
C ILE A 147 7.21 5.87 2.58
N ASN A 148 7.62 6.38 3.73
CA ASN A 148 6.71 6.47 4.87
C ASN A 148 6.29 7.92 5.06
N ARG A 149 4.99 8.11 5.16
CA ARG A 149 4.44 9.46 5.20
C ARG A 149 4.95 10.25 6.39
N GLY A 150 5.03 9.62 7.56
CA GLY A 150 5.53 10.31 8.73
C GLY A 150 6.97 10.72 8.59
N PHE A 151 7.80 9.84 8.04
CA PHE A 151 9.20 10.15 7.83
C PHE A 151 9.36 11.27 6.81
N GLY A 152 8.59 11.21 5.74
CA GLY A 152 8.67 12.24 4.73
C GLY A 152 8.30 13.62 5.28
N ALA A 153 7.33 13.68 6.14
CA ALA A 153 6.94 14.94 6.73
C ALA A 153 8.04 15.53 7.58
N VAL A 154 8.79 14.67 8.26
CA VAL A 154 9.87 15.15 9.12
C VAL A 154 11.05 15.67 8.31
N VAL A 155 11.36 14.98 7.23
CA VAL A 155 12.52 15.32 6.45
C VAL A 155 12.36 16.65 5.73
N GLU A 156 11.17 17.00 5.38
CA GLU A 156 10.94 18.26 4.71
C GLU A 156 11.19 19.44 5.61
#